data_7821c69ee45a9da8399de23bad9f2f30
#
_entry.id   7821c69ee45a9da8399de23bad9f2f30
#
_cell.length_a   1.000
_cell.length_b   1.000
_cell.length_c   1.000
_cell.angle_alpha   90.00
_cell.angle_beta   90.00
_cell.angle_gamma   90.00
#
_symmetry.space_group_name_H-M   'P 1'
#
loop_
_entity.id
_entity.type
_entity.pdbx_description
1 polymer ?
#
loop_
_entity_poly.entity_id
_entity_poly.type
_entity_poly.pdbx_seq_one_letter_code
_entity_poly.pdbx_strand_id
1 'polypeptide(L)'
;MVPDTPNPLDILLPDRHPQPDFFICDVADAVLKDLMPTMEHPFYALSKKPETMIRRYAHNGHWLEVIPSVKGQATIYDKDILIYAVSQIMHKVNQGERVDRRLRFSPRELLIFVNRGTGGKDYEAFVEALERLMGTVIKTNITTHSDGSPVPLGEEEDIGLFHLIESAHVRRKNGAQDGRILWAEIQISEWIFNSIRRKKVLTLHRDYFRLRKPIERRVYEIARKCCGSQPTHKVGLENLLKRTGARMSIKRFRHVVRDLAKHDHLPDYSVSFEEDGDNVVFISRGTVISSNVVDAAKPTQIIRLKSDTYHEARLAAPGWDVYALEQEWRDWITEAPKNPDGAFIGFCRKIFERRGRP
;
A
#
# COMPACT_ATOMS: atom_id res chain seq x y z
N MET A 1 -23.98 -11.04 32.30
CA MET A 1 -22.57 -10.63 32.13
C MET A 1 -22.35 -10.49 30.64
N VAL A 2 -22.25 -9.26 30.14
CA VAL A 2 -21.85 -8.99 28.74
C VAL A 2 -20.37 -9.31 28.70
N PRO A 3 -19.84 -10.16 27.78
CA PRO A 3 -18.43 -10.40 27.69
C PRO A 3 -17.75 -9.07 27.33
N ASP A 4 -16.77 -8.67 28.14
CA ASP A 4 -15.90 -7.53 27.86
C ASP A 4 -15.31 -7.68 26.46
N THR A 5 -15.83 -6.92 25.50
CA THR A 5 -15.19 -6.79 24.21
C THR A 5 -13.88 -6.04 24.46
N PRO A 6 -12.70 -6.66 24.15
CA PRO A 6 -11.43 -5.99 24.39
C PRO A 6 -11.42 -4.65 23.65
N ASN A 7 -10.92 -3.63 24.33
CA ASN A 7 -10.75 -2.33 23.72
C ASN A 7 -9.96 -2.49 22.39
N PRO A 8 -10.40 -1.93 21.25
CA PRO A 8 -9.68 -2.02 19.99
C PRO A 8 -8.19 -1.66 20.09
N LEU A 9 -7.83 -0.79 21.03
CA LEU A 9 -6.45 -0.40 21.29
C LEU A 9 -5.59 -1.52 21.92
N ASP A 10 -6.20 -2.49 22.60
CA ASP A 10 -5.48 -3.63 23.24
C ASP A 10 -5.07 -4.70 22.20
N ILE A 11 -5.63 -4.65 21.00
CA ILE A 11 -5.32 -5.57 19.89
C ILE A 11 -4.09 -5.12 19.12
N LEU A 12 -3.82 -3.83 19.11
CA LEU A 12 -2.62 -3.26 18.51
C LEU A 12 -1.38 -3.59 19.32
N LEU A 13 -0.21 -3.66 18.68
CA LEU A 13 1.06 -3.70 19.38
C LEU A 13 1.21 -2.46 20.28
N PRO A 14 1.85 -2.59 21.45
CA PRO A 14 2.14 -1.42 22.26
C PRO A 14 2.97 -0.41 21.48
N ASP A 15 2.73 0.87 21.75
CA ASP A 15 3.64 1.92 21.27
C ASP A 15 4.93 1.82 22.09
N ARG A 16 6.02 1.40 21.44
CA ARG A 16 7.33 1.21 22.07
C ARG A 16 8.08 2.51 22.28
N HIS A 17 7.70 3.55 21.54
CA HIS A 17 8.35 4.85 21.51
C HIS A 17 7.30 5.96 21.56
N PRO A 18 6.54 6.06 22.70
CA PRO A 18 5.40 7.00 22.81
C PRO A 18 5.81 8.48 22.74
N GLN A 19 7.06 8.77 23.11
CA GLN A 19 7.64 10.09 22.93
C GLN A 19 8.90 9.92 22.07
N PRO A 20 8.88 10.29 20.79
CA PRO A 20 10.11 10.39 20.03
C PRO A 20 11.00 11.42 20.75
N ASP A 21 12.18 10.96 21.15
CA ASP A 21 13.21 11.81 21.75
C ASP A 21 13.48 12.95 20.77
N PHE A 22 13.11 14.18 21.12
CA PHE A 22 13.22 15.38 20.26
C PHE A 22 14.65 15.63 19.76
N PHE A 23 15.65 14.99 20.39
CA PHE A 23 17.06 15.09 20.00
C PHE A 23 17.53 14.01 19.01
N ILE A 24 16.68 13.05 18.63
CA ILE A 24 17.11 11.87 17.84
C ILE A 24 16.58 11.92 16.41
N CYS A 25 15.54 12.65 16.14
CA CYS A 25 14.90 12.66 14.83
C CYS A 25 14.60 14.08 14.35
N ASP A 26 15.43 14.62 13.47
CA ASP A 26 14.98 15.65 12.50
C ASP A 26 13.81 15.13 11.63
N VAL A 27 13.43 13.87 11.86
CA VAL A 27 12.52 13.05 11.09
C VAL A 27 11.20 12.78 11.81
N ALA A 28 11.07 13.11 13.09
CA ALA A 28 9.84 12.90 13.85
C ALA A 28 8.62 13.61 13.24
N ASP A 29 8.86 14.68 12.47
CA ASP A 29 7.84 15.45 11.76
C ASP A 29 7.53 14.94 10.35
N ALA A 30 8.23 13.92 9.86
CA ALA A 30 7.95 13.36 8.55
C ALA A 30 6.62 12.57 8.59
N VAL A 31 5.64 13.04 7.84
CA VAL A 31 4.35 12.36 7.69
C VAL A 31 4.58 11.03 6.98
N LEU A 32 4.08 9.94 7.56
CA LEU A 32 4.16 8.59 7.01
C LEU A 32 3.59 8.54 5.59
N LYS A 33 4.40 8.13 4.62
CA LYS A 33 4.03 8.02 3.21
C LYS A 33 4.31 6.63 2.67
N ASP A 34 3.39 6.10 1.89
CA ASP A 34 3.55 4.85 1.15
C ASP A 34 3.15 5.02 -0.31
N LEU A 35 3.68 4.15 -1.17
CA LEU A 35 3.50 4.19 -2.62
C LEU A 35 2.16 3.59 -3.04
N MET A 36 1.35 4.35 -3.76
CA MET A 36 0.04 3.92 -4.26
C MET A 36 0.09 2.59 -5.05
N PRO A 37 1.03 2.35 -5.99
CA PRO A 37 1.08 1.08 -6.71
C PRO A 37 1.34 -0.13 -5.81
N THR A 38 2.18 0.02 -4.77
CA THR A 38 2.44 -1.08 -3.82
C THR A 38 1.29 -1.31 -2.84
N MET A 39 0.45 -0.31 -2.61
CA MET A 39 -0.78 -0.45 -1.84
C MET A 39 -1.90 -1.12 -2.66
N GLU A 40 -1.91 -0.94 -3.96
CA GLU A 40 -2.90 -1.53 -4.85
C GLU A 40 -2.59 -2.98 -5.20
N HIS A 41 -1.33 -3.30 -5.50
CA HIS A 41 -0.89 -4.61 -5.96
C HIS A 41 -0.01 -5.34 -4.93
N PRO A 42 -0.02 -6.69 -4.89
CA PRO A 42 0.66 -7.48 -3.85
C PRO A 42 2.16 -7.68 -4.13
N PHE A 43 2.96 -6.65 -3.96
CA PHE A 43 4.42 -6.69 -4.13
C PHE A 43 5.14 -7.49 -3.05
N TYR A 44 4.55 -7.65 -1.87
CA TYR A 44 5.22 -8.18 -0.68
C TYR A 44 4.57 -9.46 -0.19
N ALA A 45 5.39 -10.36 0.35
CA ALA A 45 4.89 -11.56 1.00
C ALA A 45 4.17 -11.21 2.32
N LEU A 46 3.08 -11.92 2.60
CA LEU A 46 2.33 -11.81 3.85
C LEU A 46 2.74 -12.91 4.85
N SER A 47 3.95 -13.41 4.76
CA SER A 47 4.50 -14.48 5.58
C SER A 47 5.76 -13.99 6.28
N LYS A 48 5.98 -14.47 7.52
CA LYS A 48 7.27 -14.32 8.21
C LYS A 48 8.30 -15.37 7.78
N LYS A 49 7.83 -16.46 7.16
CA LYS A 49 8.71 -17.51 6.61
C LYS A 49 9.16 -17.09 5.21
N PRO A 50 10.41 -17.34 4.84
CA PRO A 50 10.89 -17.05 3.49
C PRO A 50 10.03 -17.74 2.43
N GLU A 51 9.53 -16.96 1.46
CA GLU A 51 8.83 -17.47 0.28
C GLU A 51 9.80 -17.40 -0.91
N THR A 52 10.16 -18.56 -1.46
CA THR A 52 11.14 -18.68 -2.55
C THR A 52 10.52 -19.02 -3.90
N MET A 53 9.20 -19.14 -3.97
CA MET A 53 8.48 -19.42 -5.21
C MET A 53 8.12 -18.11 -5.92
N ILE A 54 8.31 -18.08 -7.24
CA ILE A 54 7.84 -16.98 -8.09
C ILE A 54 6.33 -16.84 -7.94
N ARG A 55 5.87 -15.59 -7.79
CA ARG A 55 4.46 -15.27 -7.65
C ARG A 55 4.02 -14.39 -8.80
N ARG A 56 2.92 -14.80 -9.45
CA ARG A 56 2.28 -14.00 -10.49
C ARG A 56 0.90 -13.55 -10.02
N TYR A 57 0.61 -12.30 -10.24
CA TYR A 57 -0.66 -11.65 -9.97
C TYR A 57 -1.11 -10.91 -11.23
N ALA A 58 -2.39 -11.02 -11.59
CA ALA A 58 -2.97 -10.27 -12.69
C ALA A 58 -4.36 -9.78 -12.29
N HIS A 59 -4.66 -8.52 -12.58
CA HIS A 59 -5.94 -7.91 -12.29
C HIS A 59 -6.13 -6.66 -13.15
N ASN A 60 -7.30 -6.55 -13.81
CA ASN A 60 -7.67 -5.39 -14.63
C ASN A 60 -6.61 -4.98 -15.67
N GLY A 61 -6.06 -5.95 -16.41
CA GLY A 61 -5.05 -5.68 -17.44
C GLY A 61 -3.64 -5.37 -16.91
N HIS A 62 -3.48 -5.20 -15.60
CA HIS A 62 -2.18 -5.11 -14.96
C HIS A 62 -1.72 -6.47 -14.43
N TRP A 63 -0.43 -6.73 -14.58
CA TRP A 63 0.15 -7.93 -14.01
C TRP A 63 1.46 -7.63 -13.30
N LEU A 64 1.79 -8.48 -12.37
CA LEU A 64 2.95 -8.41 -11.51
C LEU A 64 3.50 -9.80 -11.31
N GLU A 65 4.79 -9.97 -11.54
CA GLU A 65 5.55 -11.16 -11.21
C GLU A 65 6.62 -10.79 -10.19
N VAL A 66 6.62 -11.47 -9.06
CA VAL A 66 7.58 -11.26 -7.98
C VAL A 66 8.50 -12.46 -7.92
N ILE A 67 9.77 -12.22 -8.20
CA ILE A 67 10.83 -13.22 -8.29
C ILE A 67 11.71 -13.08 -7.04
N PRO A 68 11.64 -14.04 -6.10
CA PRO A 68 12.40 -14.00 -4.85
C PRO A 68 13.87 -14.41 -5.07
N SER A 69 14.74 -13.97 -4.16
CA SER A 69 16.08 -14.54 -4.01
C SER A 69 16.04 -15.83 -3.17
N VAL A 70 17.20 -16.46 -3.00
CA VAL A 70 17.38 -17.59 -2.08
C VAL A 70 17.08 -17.24 -0.62
N LYS A 71 17.13 -15.96 -0.25
CA LYS A 71 16.74 -15.43 1.08
C LYS A 71 15.23 -15.25 1.23
N GLY A 72 14.48 -15.52 0.16
CA GLY A 72 13.04 -15.32 0.08
C GLY A 72 12.65 -13.96 -0.50
N GLN A 73 11.34 -13.81 -0.68
CA GLN A 73 10.71 -12.59 -1.14
C GLN A 73 10.68 -11.53 -0.03
N ALA A 74 10.81 -10.26 -0.41
CA ALA A 74 10.56 -9.14 0.50
C ALA A 74 9.15 -9.22 1.12
N THR A 75 9.06 -9.03 2.41
CA THR A 75 7.81 -9.13 3.19
C THR A 75 7.19 -7.76 3.41
N ILE A 76 5.91 -7.73 3.80
CA ILE A 76 5.23 -6.49 4.19
C ILE A 76 5.91 -5.79 5.39
N TYR A 77 6.69 -6.53 6.19
CA TYR A 77 7.46 -5.93 7.27
C TYR A 77 8.78 -5.32 6.79
N ASP A 78 9.37 -5.84 5.69
CA ASP A 78 10.56 -5.25 5.08
C ASP A 78 10.20 -3.94 4.37
N LYS A 79 8.97 -3.82 3.89
CA LYS A 79 8.39 -2.60 3.32
C LYS A 79 8.51 -1.39 4.27
N ASP A 80 8.57 -1.61 5.59
CA ASP A 80 8.74 -0.55 6.58
C ASP A 80 9.96 0.34 6.27
N ILE A 81 11.06 -0.25 5.73
CA ILE A 81 12.26 0.48 5.31
C ILE A 81 11.95 1.43 4.15
N LEU A 82 11.13 0.97 3.19
CA LEU A 82 10.73 1.79 2.06
C LEU A 82 9.73 2.88 2.47
N ILE A 83 8.80 2.58 3.38
CA ILE A 83 7.89 3.60 3.94
C ILE A 83 8.69 4.70 4.61
N TYR A 84 9.72 4.35 5.40
CA TYR A 84 10.63 5.32 6.01
C TYR A 84 11.34 6.16 4.93
N ALA A 85 11.96 5.51 3.93
CA ALA A 85 12.69 6.21 2.87
C ALA A 85 11.78 7.14 2.05
N VAL A 86 10.58 6.67 1.67
CA VAL A 86 9.59 7.48 0.94
C VAL A 86 9.16 8.68 1.76
N SER A 87 8.92 8.50 3.06
CA SER A 87 8.52 9.58 3.97
C SER A 87 9.60 10.66 4.07
N GLN A 88 10.89 10.25 4.19
CA GLN A 88 12.03 11.14 4.24
C GLN A 88 12.19 11.95 2.94
N ILE A 89 12.13 11.28 1.81
CA ILE A 89 12.26 11.92 0.49
C ILE A 89 11.09 12.89 0.27
N MET A 90 9.85 12.49 0.61
CA MET A 90 8.69 13.36 0.48
C MET A 90 8.76 14.59 1.40
N HIS A 91 9.29 14.43 2.62
CA HIS A 91 9.52 15.57 3.52
C HIS A 91 10.43 16.62 2.85
N LYS A 92 11.58 16.20 2.31
CA LYS A 92 12.50 17.07 1.55
C LYS A 92 11.84 17.68 0.30
N VAL A 93 11.09 16.89 -0.46
CA VAL A 93 10.33 17.40 -1.64
C VAL A 93 9.37 18.51 -1.24
N ASN A 94 8.66 18.35 -0.11
CA ASN A 94 7.72 19.35 0.40
C ASN A 94 8.42 20.63 0.88
N GLN A 95 9.69 20.54 1.31
CA GLN A 95 10.53 21.69 1.65
C GLN A 95 11.18 22.35 0.43
N GLY A 96 10.95 21.82 -0.78
CA GLY A 96 11.56 22.33 -2.01
C GLY A 96 13.04 21.95 -2.17
N GLU A 97 13.55 21.02 -1.38
CA GLU A 97 14.91 20.55 -1.45
C GLU A 97 15.15 19.63 -2.68
N ARG A 98 16.40 19.63 -3.16
CA ARG A 98 16.80 18.64 -4.15
C ARG A 98 16.88 17.26 -3.51
N VAL A 99 16.25 16.28 -4.15
CA VAL A 99 16.22 14.90 -3.67
C VAL A 99 16.93 13.96 -4.65
N ASP A 100 17.56 12.94 -4.09
CA ASP A 100 18.19 11.84 -4.82
C ASP A 100 17.55 10.51 -4.43
N ARG A 101 17.83 9.47 -5.21
CA ARG A 101 17.47 8.09 -4.93
C ARG A 101 18.27 7.49 -3.77
N ARG A 102 19.38 8.12 -3.38
CA ARG A 102 20.22 7.74 -2.25
C ARG A 102 19.75 8.41 -0.98
N LEU A 103 19.60 7.59 0.06
CA LEU A 103 19.24 8.04 1.39
C LEU A 103 20.19 7.43 2.40
N ARG A 104 20.87 8.29 3.17
CA ARG A 104 21.69 7.90 4.33
C ARG A 104 20.92 8.23 5.60
N PHE A 105 20.86 7.29 6.54
CA PHE A 105 20.12 7.43 7.79
C PHE A 105 20.70 6.57 8.91
N SER A 106 20.27 6.85 10.13
CA SER A 106 20.53 6.01 11.30
C SER A 106 19.51 4.86 11.35
N PRO A 107 19.95 3.58 11.34
CA PRO A 107 19.03 2.46 11.50
C PRO A 107 18.26 2.49 12.83
N ARG A 108 18.84 3.09 13.88
CA ARG A 108 18.14 3.29 15.15
C ARG A 108 16.91 4.19 14.99
N GLU A 109 17.06 5.29 14.26
CA GLU A 109 15.93 6.20 13.98
C GLU A 109 14.83 5.52 13.17
N LEU A 110 15.22 4.75 12.13
CA LEU A 110 14.26 3.95 11.37
C LEU A 110 13.52 2.97 12.27
N LEU A 111 14.21 2.19 13.11
CA LEU A 111 13.59 1.21 14.00
C LEU A 111 12.60 1.87 14.97
N ILE A 112 12.94 3.03 15.51
CA ILE A 112 12.04 3.84 16.36
C ILE A 112 10.81 4.30 15.56
N PHE A 113 11.02 4.87 14.37
CA PHE A 113 9.99 5.37 13.49
C PHE A 113 8.95 4.29 13.13
N VAL A 114 9.40 3.05 12.89
CA VAL A 114 8.53 1.91 12.54
C VAL A 114 8.08 1.09 13.76
N ASN A 115 8.21 1.64 14.95
CA ASN A 115 7.78 1.03 16.23
C ASN A 115 8.44 -0.34 16.52
N ARG A 116 9.72 -0.53 16.15
CA ARG A 116 10.50 -1.75 16.44
C ARG A 116 11.42 -1.55 17.63
N GLY A 117 11.93 -2.66 18.17
CA GLY A 117 13.01 -2.63 19.15
C GLY A 117 14.32 -2.16 18.55
N THR A 118 15.27 -1.76 19.39
CA THR A 118 16.60 -1.28 19.00
C THR A 118 17.72 -2.19 19.55
N GLY A 119 17.42 -3.46 19.76
CA GLY A 119 18.38 -4.47 20.20
C GLY A 119 19.14 -5.13 19.05
N GLY A 120 20.16 -5.95 19.35
CA GLY A 120 21.00 -6.62 18.35
C GLY A 120 20.19 -7.43 17.33
N LYS A 121 19.17 -8.17 17.77
CA LYS A 121 18.26 -8.94 16.89
C LYS A 121 17.47 -8.04 15.92
N ASP A 122 17.12 -6.82 16.33
CA ASP A 122 16.38 -5.88 15.46
C ASP A 122 17.30 -5.35 14.36
N TYR A 123 18.60 -5.13 14.67
CA TYR A 123 19.60 -4.74 13.67
C TYR A 123 19.93 -5.89 12.71
N GLU A 124 19.98 -7.13 13.16
CA GLU A 124 20.13 -8.31 12.29
C GLU A 124 18.93 -8.44 11.35
N ALA A 125 17.70 -8.36 11.89
CA ALA A 125 16.48 -8.40 11.09
C ALA A 125 16.41 -7.25 10.07
N PHE A 126 16.95 -6.07 10.40
CA PHE A 126 17.07 -4.94 9.48
C PHE A 126 17.99 -5.27 8.29
N VAL A 127 19.15 -5.89 8.54
CA VAL A 127 20.08 -6.29 7.45
C VAL A 127 19.45 -7.37 6.59
N GLU A 128 18.82 -8.38 7.17
CA GLU A 128 18.10 -9.40 6.42
C GLU A 128 16.95 -8.81 5.56
N ALA A 129 16.26 -7.79 6.07
CA ALA A 129 15.25 -7.08 5.31
C ALA A 129 15.84 -6.36 4.07
N LEU A 130 17.01 -5.73 4.22
CA LEU A 130 17.75 -5.14 3.09
C LEU A 130 18.13 -6.21 2.05
N GLU A 131 18.62 -7.38 2.49
CA GLU A 131 18.96 -8.49 1.59
C GLU A 131 17.74 -8.97 0.79
N ARG A 132 16.55 -9.08 1.43
CA ARG A 132 15.31 -9.47 0.73
C ARG A 132 14.83 -8.38 -0.22
N LEU A 133 14.88 -7.12 0.17
CA LEU A 133 14.48 -5.98 -0.68
C LEU A 133 15.38 -5.85 -1.92
N MET A 134 16.68 -6.08 -1.77
CA MET A 134 17.64 -6.10 -2.88
C MET A 134 17.50 -7.36 -3.73
N GLY A 135 17.21 -8.51 -3.10
CA GLY A 135 17.12 -9.79 -3.77
C GLY A 135 15.78 -10.05 -4.47
N THR A 136 14.75 -9.26 -4.21
CA THR A 136 13.43 -9.42 -4.84
C THR A 136 13.40 -8.64 -6.14
N VAL A 137 13.22 -9.35 -7.28
CA VAL A 137 12.99 -8.73 -8.59
C VAL A 137 11.51 -8.62 -8.85
N ILE A 138 11.10 -7.46 -9.30
CA ILE A 138 9.74 -7.17 -9.76
C ILE A 138 9.75 -7.11 -11.28
N LYS A 139 8.85 -7.86 -11.91
CA LYS A 139 8.57 -7.78 -13.34
C LYS A 139 7.09 -7.44 -13.52
N THR A 140 6.78 -6.37 -14.25
CA THR A 140 5.40 -5.87 -14.32
C THR A 140 5.19 -4.96 -15.52
N ASN A 141 3.94 -4.87 -15.99
CA ASN A 141 3.49 -3.83 -16.92
C ASN A 141 2.91 -2.59 -16.21
N ILE A 142 3.02 -2.51 -14.88
CA ILE A 142 2.66 -1.30 -14.13
C ILE A 142 3.82 -0.32 -14.27
N THR A 143 3.65 0.68 -15.14
CA THR A 143 4.71 1.62 -15.47
C THR A 143 4.67 2.89 -14.64
N THR A 144 5.84 3.47 -14.42
CA THR A 144 6.02 4.78 -13.78
C THR A 144 6.86 5.68 -14.68
N HIS A 145 6.44 5.86 -15.95
CA HIS A 145 7.17 6.69 -16.90
C HIS A 145 7.32 8.15 -16.43
N SER A 146 8.35 8.80 -16.94
CA SER A 146 8.73 10.16 -16.53
C SER A 146 7.69 11.21 -16.90
N ASP A 147 6.87 11.01 -17.93
CA ASP A 147 5.87 11.97 -18.42
C ASP A 147 4.45 11.81 -17.83
N GLY A 148 4.21 10.73 -17.08
CA GLY A 148 2.91 10.49 -16.45
C GLY A 148 1.83 9.95 -17.37
N SER A 149 2.13 9.78 -18.66
CA SER A 149 1.19 9.20 -19.60
C SER A 149 0.95 7.73 -19.25
N PRO A 150 -0.31 7.27 -19.10
CA PRO A 150 -0.57 5.85 -19.13
C PRO A 150 -0.12 5.36 -20.50
N VAL A 151 0.74 4.31 -20.52
CA VAL A 151 1.02 3.63 -21.79
C VAL A 151 -0.32 3.18 -22.35
N PRO A 152 -0.68 3.57 -23.58
CA PRO A 152 -1.89 3.05 -24.19
C PRO A 152 -1.78 1.52 -24.20
N LEU A 153 -2.75 0.84 -23.65
CA LEU A 153 -2.90 -0.60 -23.84
C LEU A 153 -3.27 -0.80 -25.33
N GLY A 154 -2.22 -0.91 -26.15
CA GLY A 154 -2.27 -1.11 -27.58
C GLY A 154 -1.56 -2.39 -27.96
N GLU A 155 -1.03 -2.44 -29.18
CA GLU A 155 -0.27 -3.56 -29.72
C GLU A 155 1.09 -3.77 -29.03
N GLU A 156 1.58 -2.76 -28.26
CA GLU A 156 2.84 -2.78 -27.52
C GLU A 156 2.58 -2.84 -26.01
N GLU A 157 3.33 -3.69 -25.31
CA GLU A 157 3.34 -3.80 -23.86
C GLU A 157 4.70 -3.36 -23.31
N ASP A 158 4.70 -2.39 -22.40
CA ASP A 158 5.92 -1.98 -21.70
C ASP A 158 6.10 -2.79 -20.42
N ILE A 159 7.21 -3.54 -20.34
CA ILE A 159 7.53 -4.42 -19.22
C ILE A 159 8.74 -3.88 -18.46
N GLY A 160 8.51 -3.46 -17.24
CA GLY A 160 9.58 -3.08 -16.31
C GLY A 160 10.11 -4.27 -15.52
N LEU A 161 11.45 -4.35 -15.39
CA LEU A 161 12.16 -5.26 -14.47
C LEU A 161 13.04 -4.41 -13.55
N PHE A 162 12.83 -4.54 -12.23
CA PHE A 162 13.60 -3.76 -11.25
C PHE A 162 13.65 -4.43 -9.89
N HIS A 163 14.62 -4.05 -9.07
CA HIS A 163 14.67 -4.37 -7.66
C HIS A 163 13.94 -3.27 -6.85
N LEU A 164 13.52 -3.60 -5.63
CA LEU A 164 12.94 -2.59 -4.75
C LEU A 164 14.00 -1.61 -4.24
N ILE A 165 15.19 -2.15 -3.93
CA ILE A 165 16.40 -1.39 -3.57
C ILE A 165 17.52 -1.85 -4.50
N GLU A 166 18.24 -0.91 -5.12
CA GLU A 166 19.34 -1.21 -6.03
C GLU A 166 20.65 -1.49 -5.30
N SER A 167 20.92 -0.77 -4.21
CA SER A 167 22.10 -0.99 -3.38
C SER A 167 21.83 -0.62 -1.92
N ALA A 168 22.58 -1.25 -1.02
CA ALA A 168 22.60 -0.93 0.39
C ALA A 168 24.02 -1.01 0.95
N HIS A 169 24.40 -0.04 1.76
CA HIS A 169 25.65 0.00 2.51
C HIS A 169 25.35 0.14 3.99
N VAL A 170 25.99 -0.69 4.81
CA VAL A 170 25.81 -0.69 6.26
C VAL A 170 27.16 -0.57 6.94
N ARG A 171 27.32 0.41 7.82
CA ARG A 171 28.52 0.58 8.62
C ARG A 171 28.29 0.19 10.06
N ARG A 172 29.04 -0.81 10.53
CA ARG A 172 29.05 -1.30 11.91
C ARG A 172 30.32 -0.83 12.63
N LYS A 173 30.23 -0.71 13.95
CA LYS A 173 31.42 -0.53 14.80
C LYS A 173 32.04 -1.90 15.04
N ASN A 174 33.33 -2.06 14.70
CA ASN A 174 34.06 -3.29 14.98
C ASN A 174 34.13 -3.54 16.50
N GLY A 175 33.88 -4.78 16.93
CA GLY A 175 33.94 -5.17 18.35
C GLY A 175 32.73 -4.75 19.21
N ALA A 176 31.71 -4.14 18.65
CA ALA A 176 30.47 -3.88 19.40
C ALA A 176 29.71 -5.19 19.63
N GLN A 177 29.59 -5.63 20.89
CA GLN A 177 28.85 -6.81 21.28
C GLN A 177 27.34 -6.70 21.01
N ASP A 178 26.82 -5.47 20.90
CA ASP A 178 25.41 -5.16 20.65
C ASP A 178 25.00 -5.18 19.17
N GLY A 179 25.94 -5.45 18.26
CA GLY A 179 25.68 -5.47 16.80
C GLY A 179 25.25 -4.13 16.22
N ARG A 180 25.41 -3.02 16.96
CA ARG A 180 24.92 -1.69 16.61
C ARG A 180 25.48 -1.22 15.28
N ILE A 181 24.57 -0.78 14.40
CA ILE A 181 24.89 -0.16 13.12
C ILE A 181 24.96 1.35 13.31
N LEU A 182 26.05 1.98 12.83
CA LEU A 182 26.26 3.41 12.94
C LEU A 182 25.40 4.18 11.95
N TRP A 183 25.41 3.74 10.72
CA TRP A 183 24.58 4.30 9.64
C TRP A 183 24.33 3.26 8.55
N ALA A 184 23.26 3.47 7.81
CA ALA A 184 22.95 2.76 6.59
C ALA A 184 22.73 3.76 5.46
N GLU A 185 23.04 3.35 4.24
CA GLU A 185 22.73 4.09 3.02
C GLU A 185 22.06 3.12 2.06
N ILE A 186 20.94 3.53 1.50
CA ILE A 186 20.21 2.75 0.50
C ILE A 186 20.04 3.58 -0.76
N GLN A 187 20.00 2.90 -1.91
CA GLN A 187 19.58 3.47 -3.18
C GLN A 187 18.30 2.79 -3.61
N ILE A 188 17.18 3.53 -3.59
CA ILE A 188 15.90 3.02 -4.06
C ILE A 188 15.88 2.93 -5.59
N SER A 189 15.06 2.04 -6.14
CA SER A 189 14.93 1.90 -7.58
C SER A 189 14.36 3.16 -8.24
N GLU A 190 14.69 3.33 -9.51
CA GLU A 190 14.15 4.44 -10.30
C GLU A 190 12.63 4.40 -10.39
N TRP A 191 12.05 3.20 -10.51
CA TRP A 191 10.61 3.01 -10.52
C TRP A 191 9.93 3.58 -9.26
N ILE A 192 10.49 3.30 -8.07
CA ILE A 192 10.02 3.85 -6.78
C ILE A 192 10.20 5.37 -6.76
N PHE A 193 11.37 5.86 -7.15
CA PHE A 193 11.68 7.29 -7.14
C PHE A 193 10.77 8.09 -8.07
N ASN A 194 10.48 7.56 -9.25
CA ASN A 194 9.53 8.16 -10.18
C ASN A 194 8.11 8.24 -9.60
N SER A 195 7.66 7.23 -8.84
CA SER A 195 6.38 7.28 -8.12
C SER A 195 6.35 8.40 -7.08
N ILE A 196 7.46 8.63 -6.37
CA ILE A 196 7.62 9.73 -5.41
C ILE A 196 7.57 11.09 -6.12
N ARG A 197 8.35 11.28 -7.18
CA ARG A 197 8.39 12.53 -7.97
C ARG A 197 7.02 12.91 -8.51
N ARG A 198 6.20 11.94 -8.84
CA ARG A 198 4.81 12.14 -9.31
C ARG A 198 3.80 12.26 -8.19
N LYS A 199 4.28 12.33 -6.95
CA LYS A 199 3.41 12.38 -5.76
C LYS A 199 2.38 11.25 -5.70
N LYS A 200 2.66 10.10 -6.35
CA LYS A 200 1.83 8.88 -6.24
C LYS A 200 2.07 8.17 -4.91
N VAL A 201 1.87 8.92 -3.83
CA VAL A 201 2.05 8.48 -2.45
C VAL A 201 0.82 8.83 -1.63
N LEU A 202 0.48 8.00 -0.65
CA LEU A 202 -0.61 8.22 0.29
C LEU A 202 -0.07 8.28 1.72
N THR A 203 -0.68 9.12 2.53
CA THR A 203 -0.39 9.17 3.96
C THR A 203 -0.95 7.94 4.66
N LEU A 204 -0.15 7.33 5.54
CA LEU A 204 -0.57 6.27 6.43
C LEU A 204 -0.82 6.82 7.84
N HIS A 205 -1.70 6.14 8.59
CA HIS A 205 -1.87 6.41 10.00
C HIS A 205 -0.64 5.94 10.80
N ARG A 206 -0.30 6.67 11.89
CA ARG A 206 0.84 6.29 12.75
C ARG A 206 0.74 4.88 13.29
N ASP A 207 -0.46 4.43 13.65
CA ASP A 207 -0.70 3.09 14.19
C ASP A 207 -0.61 1.95 13.17
N TYR A 208 -0.33 2.26 11.89
CA TYR A 208 -0.05 1.24 10.87
C TYR A 208 1.03 0.25 11.33
N PHE A 209 2.10 0.74 11.93
CA PHE A 209 3.19 -0.12 12.41
C PHE A 209 2.83 -0.94 13.64
N ARG A 210 1.74 -0.62 14.31
CA ARG A 210 1.21 -1.38 15.46
C ARG A 210 0.30 -2.53 15.04
N LEU A 211 -0.12 -2.60 13.76
CA LEU A 211 -0.87 -3.73 13.22
C LEU A 211 0.00 -5.00 13.26
N ARG A 212 -0.51 -6.04 13.96
CA ARG A 212 0.24 -7.26 14.28
C ARG A 212 0.38 -8.20 13.09
N LYS A 213 -0.73 -8.44 12.39
CA LYS A 213 -0.82 -9.46 11.35
C LYS A 213 -0.51 -8.84 10.00
N PRO A 214 0.25 -9.53 9.14
CA PRO A 214 0.57 -9.00 7.81
C PRO A 214 -0.68 -8.76 6.97
N ILE A 215 -1.72 -9.58 7.15
CA ILE A 215 -2.99 -9.41 6.45
C ILE A 215 -3.75 -8.15 6.90
N GLU A 216 -3.65 -7.75 8.18
CA GLU A 216 -4.24 -6.52 8.70
C GLU A 216 -3.60 -5.28 8.03
N ARG A 217 -2.26 -5.24 7.96
CA ARG A 217 -1.52 -4.19 7.25
C ARG A 217 -1.95 -4.11 5.79
N ARG A 218 -2.04 -5.26 5.13
CA ARG A 218 -2.42 -5.33 3.72
C ARG A 218 -3.85 -4.88 3.46
N VAL A 219 -4.80 -5.29 4.29
CA VAL A 219 -6.20 -4.85 4.18
C VAL A 219 -6.30 -3.34 4.43
N TYR A 220 -5.57 -2.81 5.42
CA TYR A 220 -5.50 -1.36 5.65
C TYR A 220 -4.97 -0.59 4.43
N GLU A 221 -3.86 -1.06 3.80
CA GLU A 221 -3.31 -0.43 2.59
C GLU A 221 -4.34 -0.38 1.45
N ILE A 222 -5.05 -1.49 1.21
CA ILE A 222 -6.09 -1.58 0.19
C ILE A 222 -7.24 -0.63 0.52
N ALA A 223 -7.70 -0.61 1.78
CA ALA A 223 -8.73 0.31 2.22
C ALA A 223 -8.30 1.77 2.00
N ARG A 224 -7.07 2.12 2.39
CA ARG A 224 -6.50 3.46 2.22
C ARG A 224 -6.43 3.90 0.76
N LYS A 225 -6.01 3.00 -0.15
CA LYS A 225 -5.94 3.30 -1.59
C LYS A 225 -7.34 3.42 -2.21
N CYS A 226 -8.27 2.54 -1.83
CA CYS A 226 -9.57 2.44 -2.48
C CYS A 226 -10.62 3.39 -1.90
N CYS A 227 -10.71 3.50 -0.59
CA CYS A 227 -11.64 4.40 0.07
C CYS A 227 -11.18 5.86 -0.06
N GLY A 228 -9.85 6.09 0.11
CA GLY A 228 -9.30 7.44 0.04
C GLY A 228 -10.00 8.38 1.02
N SER A 229 -10.55 9.49 0.52
CA SER A 229 -11.37 10.46 1.25
C SER A 229 -12.87 10.18 1.16
N GLN A 230 -13.30 9.12 0.46
CA GLN A 230 -14.72 8.77 0.36
C GLN A 230 -15.21 8.19 1.68
N PRO A 231 -16.49 8.40 2.04
CA PRO A 231 -17.04 7.87 3.28
C PRO A 231 -17.05 6.34 3.31
N THR A 232 -17.25 5.69 2.16
CA THR A 232 -17.33 4.23 2.05
C THR A 232 -16.76 3.74 0.74
N HIS A 233 -16.26 2.50 0.74
CA HIS A 233 -15.88 1.77 -0.48
C HIS A 233 -16.24 0.30 -0.34
N LYS A 234 -16.85 -0.27 -1.41
CA LYS A 234 -17.25 -1.68 -1.47
C LYS A 234 -16.30 -2.46 -2.35
N VAL A 235 -16.01 -3.70 -1.95
CA VAL A 235 -15.19 -4.63 -2.72
C VAL A 235 -15.68 -6.05 -2.52
N GLY A 236 -15.78 -6.84 -3.58
CA GLY A 236 -16.09 -8.26 -3.47
C GLY A 236 -15.00 -9.03 -2.72
N LEU A 237 -15.37 -9.98 -1.86
CA LEU A 237 -14.45 -10.74 -1.00
C LEU A 237 -13.36 -11.47 -1.82
N GLU A 238 -13.72 -12.06 -2.97
CA GLU A 238 -12.76 -12.71 -3.86
C GLU A 238 -11.74 -11.72 -4.45
N ASN A 239 -12.23 -10.56 -4.88
CA ASN A 239 -11.35 -9.50 -5.40
C ASN A 239 -10.43 -8.96 -4.30
N LEU A 240 -10.96 -8.78 -3.08
CA LEU A 240 -10.14 -8.40 -1.94
C LEU A 240 -9.06 -9.45 -1.66
N LEU A 241 -9.41 -10.75 -1.65
CA LEU A 241 -8.44 -11.83 -1.49
C LEU A 241 -7.34 -11.78 -2.56
N LYS A 242 -7.72 -11.65 -3.84
CA LYS A 242 -6.76 -11.50 -4.95
C LYS A 242 -5.83 -10.31 -4.73
N ARG A 243 -6.37 -9.14 -4.39
CA ARG A 243 -5.60 -7.91 -4.15
C ARG A 243 -4.69 -8.00 -2.92
N THR A 244 -5.05 -8.78 -1.89
CA THR A 244 -4.13 -9.02 -0.78
C THR A 244 -2.92 -9.83 -1.18
N GLY A 245 -3.05 -10.70 -2.18
CA GLY A 245 -2.05 -11.69 -2.54
C GLY A 245 -1.88 -12.81 -1.51
N ALA A 246 -2.81 -12.97 -0.57
CA ALA A 246 -2.76 -13.99 0.46
C ALA A 246 -3.00 -15.40 -0.11
N ARG A 247 -2.20 -16.36 0.34
CA ARG A 247 -2.33 -17.78 -0.03
C ARG A 247 -3.23 -18.51 0.96
N MET A 248 -4.52 -18.29 0.85
CA MET A 248 -5.49 -18.99 1.67
C MET A 248 -6.80 -19.22 0.92
N SER A 249 -7.61 -20.17 1.38
CA SER A 249 -8.92 -20.39 0.80
C SER A 249 -9.86 -19.21 1.11
N ILE A 250 -10.82 -18.96 0.23
CA ILE A 250 -11.83 -17.91 0.41
C ILE A 250 -12.60 -18.07 1.73
N LYS A 251 -12.85 -19.32 2.16
CA LYS A 251 -13.50 -19.62 3.45
C LYS A 251 -12.66 -19.10 4.63
N ARG A 252 -11.35 -19.36 4.61
CA ARG A 252 -10.43 -18.87 5.66
C ARG A 252 -10.31 -17.36 5.61
N PHE A 253 -10.22 -16.77 4.42
CA PHE A 253 -10.15 -15.33 4.26
C PHE A 253 -11.39 -14.61 4.78
N ARG A 254 -12.59 -15.16 4.48
CA ARG A 254 -13.86 -14.66 5.03
C ARG A 254 -13.84 -14.62 6.56
N HIS A 255 -13.29 -15.65 7.19
CA HIS A 255 -13.13 -15.65 8.66
C HIS A 255 -12.19 -14.53 9.14
N VAL A 256 -11.06 -14.35 8.46
CA VAL A 256 -10.11 -13.26 8.78
C VAL A 256 -10.76 -11.89 8.67
N VAL A 257 -11.54 -11.64 7.60
CA VAL A 257 -12.21 -10.35 7.41
C VAL A 257 -13.33 -10.13 8.42
N ARG A 258 -14.06 -11.19 8.80
CA ARG A 258 -15.06 -11.12 9.88
C ARG A 258 -14.42 -10.83 11.24
N ASP A 259 -13.25 -11.39 11.48
CA ASP A 259 -12.46 -11.12 12.69
C ASP A 259 -12.03 -9.65 12.74
N LEU A 260 -11.56 -9.10 11.60
CA LEU A 260 -11.26 -7.68 11.46
C LEU A 260 -12.49 -6.79 11.71
N ALA A 261 -13.64 -7.16 11.17
CA ALA A 261 -14.89 -6.42 11.38
C ALA A 261 -15.34 -6.46 12.84
N LYS A 262 -15.22 -7.63 13.50
CA LYS A 262 -15.59 -7.81 14.91
C LYS A 262 -14.73 -6.98 15.86
N HIS A 263 -13.41 -6.95 15.65
CA HIS A 263 -12.47 -6.25 16.52
C HIS A 263 -12.32 -4.77 16.19
N ASP A 264 -12.68 -4.37 14.99
CA ASP A 264 -12.73 -2.98 14.51
C ASP A 264 -11.49 -2.12 14.84
N HIS A 265 -10.30 -2.71 14.75
CA HIS A 265 -9.03 -2.10 15.20
C HIS A 265 -8.16 -1.53 14.07
N LEU A 266 -8.63 -1.56 12.81
CA LEU A 266 -7.89 -0.91 11.73
C LEU A 266 -7.88 0.61 11.95
N PRO A 267 -6.72 1.27 11.85
CA PRO A 267 -6.68 2.73 11.82
C PRO A 267 -7.48 3.27 10.63
N ASP A 268 -8.04 4.47 10.75
CA ASP A 268 -8.78 5.22 9.72
C ASP A 268 -10.03 4.54 9.15
N TYR A 269 -10.18 3.22 9.24
CA TYR A 269 -11.26 2.48 8.58
C TYR A 269 -11.91 1.45 9.48
N SER A 270 -13.24 1.36 9.42
CA SER A 270 -14.00 0.20 9.87
C SER A 270 -14.24 -0.74 8.71
N VAL A 271 -14.38 -2.03 9.02
CA VAL A 271 -14.70 -3.08 8.04
C VAL A 271 -16.03 -3.68 8.38
N SER A 272 -16.91 -3.84 7.42
CA SER A 272 -18.20 -4.55 7.58
C SER A 272 -18.48 -5.41 6.37
N PHE A 273 -19.46 -6.33 6.51
CA PHE A 273 -20.01 -7.09 5.41
C PHE A 273 -21.37 -6.51 5.02
N GLU A 274 -21.70 -6.54 3.74
CA GLU A 274 -23.06 -6.27 3.26
C GLU A 274 -23.97 -7.46 3.59
N GLU A 275 -25.23 -7.20 3.99
CA GLU A 275 -26.14 -8.22 4.50
C GLU A 275 -26.42 -9.35 3.49
N ASP A 276 -26.52 -9.03 2.19
CA ASP A 276 -26.94 -9.96 1.13
C ASP A 276 -25.79 -10.55 0.30
N GLY A 277 -24.53 -10.45 0.74
CA GLY A 277 -23.47 -10.90 -0.14
C GLY A 277 -22.08 -11.03 0.43
N ASP A 278 -21.18 -11.43 -0.44
CA ASP A 278 -19.76 -11.52 -0.20
C ASP A 278 -19.04 -10.17 -0.44
N ASN A 279 -19.73 -9.04 -0.25
CA ASN A 279 -19.14 -7.73 -0.36
C ASN A 279 -18.61 -7.25 1.00
N VAL A 280 -17.37 -6.78 0.99
CA VAL A 280 -16.73 -6.12 2.12
C VAL A 280 -16.85 -4.61 1.93
N VAL A 281 -17.27 -3.92 2.98
CA VAL A 281 -17.44 -2.47 2.98
C VAL A 281 -16.39 -1.85 3.90
N PHE A 282 -15.56 -0.99 3.36
CA PHE A 282 -14.68 -0.10 4.13
C PHE A 282 -15.42 1.20 4.41
N ILE A 283 -15.43 1.64 5.67
CA ILE A 283 -16.07 2.86 6.12
C ILE A 283 -14.99 3.76 6.70
N SER A 284 -14.82 4.96 6.14
CA SER A 284 -13.86 5.93 6.65
C SER A 284 -14.30 6.48 8.01
N ARG A 285 -13.36 6.53 8.97
CA ARG A 285 -13.60 7.16 10.30
C ARG A 285 -13.48 8.67 10.27
N GLY A 286 -13.19 9.28 9.10
CA GLY A 286 -12.98 10.72 8.96
C GLY A 286 -11.63 11.22 9.53
N THR A 287 -10.77 10.32 10.00
CA THR A 287 -9.44 10.64 10.53
C THR A 287 -8.40 10.88 9.45
N VAL A 288 -8.73 10.53 8.21
CA VAL A 288 -7.86 10.74 7.06
C VAL A 288 -7.75 12.25 6.81
N ILE A 289 -6.70 12.85 7.38
CA ILE A 289 -6.32 14.22 7.03
C ILE A 289 -5.96 14.19 5.55
N SER A 290 -6.71 14.95 4.74
CA SER A 290 -6.33 15.25 3.36
C SER A 290 -5.01 16.02 3.39
N SER A 291 -3.89 15.30 3.54
CA SER A 291 -2.55 15.88 3.48
C SER A 291 -2.12 16.21 2.04
N ASN A 292 -3.10 16.34 1.15
CA ASN A 292 -2.93 16.89 -0.19
C ASN A 292 -3.05 18.41 -0.15
N VAL A 293 -2.21 19.06 0.64
CA VAL A 293 -2.08 20.53 0.64
C VAL A 293 -1.20 21.00 -0.51
N VAL A 294 -1.07 20.29 -1.61
CA VAL A 294 -0.43 20.83 -2.84
C VAL A 294 -1.10 20.37 -4.13
N ASP A 295 -2.27 19.76 -4.13
CA ASP A 295 -3.12 19.81 -5.32
C ASP A 295 -4.28 20.74 -5.00
N ALA A 296 -4.32 21.86 -5.76
CA ALA A 296 -5.42 22.81 -5.73
C ALA A 296 -6.74 22.03 -5.69
N ALA A 297 -7.42 22.12 -4.57
CA ALA A 297 -8.64 21.41 -4.28
C ALA A 297 -9.62 21.56 -5.44
N LYS A 298 -9.72 20.50 -6.25
CA LYS A 298 -10.99 20.29 -6.95
C LYS A 298 -11.97 19.90 -5.85
N PRO A 299 -13.09 20.60 -5.69
CA PRO A 299 -14.10 20.20 -4.73
C PRO A 299 -14.53 18.79 -5.12
N THR A 300 -14.24 17.82 -4.27
CA THR A 300 -14.64 16.43 -4.47
C THR A 300 -16.14 16.41 -4.28
N GLN A 301 -16.90 16.66 -5.35
CA GLN A 301 -18.33 16.42 -5.36
C GLN A 301 -18.50 14.92 -5.09
N ILE A 302 -19.21 14.59 -4.01
CA ILE A 302 -19.52 13.20 -3.66
C ILE A 302 -20.46 12.66 -4.73
N ILE A 303 -19.88 12.01 -5.74
CA ILE A 303 -20.65 11.36 -6.80
C ILE A 303 -21.18 10.04 -6.24
N ARG A 304 -22.50 9.96 -6.05
CA ARG A 304 -23.18 8.73 -5.64
C ARG A 304 -23.68 7.99 -6.86
N LEU A 305 -23.27 6.74 -7.02
CA LEU A 305 -23.80 5.81 -8.00
C LEU A 305 -24.92 4.96 -7.35
N LYS A 306 -25.96 4.63 -8.12
CA LYS A 306 -27.04 3.77 -7.68
C LYS A 306 -26.59 2.31 -7.65
N SER A 307 -27.26 1.46 -6.85
CA SER A 307 -26.96 0.03 -6.78
C SER A 307 -27.07 -0.66 -8.13
N ASP A 308 -28.10 -0.32 -8.91
CA ASP A 308 -28.35 -0.89 -10.22
C ASP A 308 -27.24 -0.57 -11.24
N THR A 309 -26.56 0.56 -11.07
CA THR A 309 -25.44 0.99 -11.92
C THR A 309 -24.31 -0.03 -11.93
N TYR A 310 -24.02 -0.66 -10.78
CA TYR A 310 -22.97 -1.69 -10.70
C TYR A 310 -23.37 -2.98 -11.42
N HIS A 311 -24.67 -3.30 -11.46
CA HIS A 311 -25.16 -4.42 -12.25
C HIS A 311 -24.98 -4.15 -13.76
N GLU A 312 -25.37 -2.99 -14.23
CA GLU A 312 -25.20 -2.58 -15.62
C GLU A 312 -23.73 -2.44 -16.02
N ALA A 313 -22.88 -1.94 -15.12
CA ALA A 313 -21.44 -1.86 -15.33
C ALA A 313 -20.80 -3.25 -15.49
N ARG A 314 -21.23 -4.28 -14.72
CA ARG A 314 -20.78 -5.67 -14.92
C ARG A 314 -21.18 -6.24 -16.27
N LEU A 315 -22.36 -5.88 -16.77
CA LEU A 315 -22.81 -6.28 -18.12
C LEU A 315 -22.03 -5.54 -19.20
N ALA A 316 -21.64 -4.28 -18.96
CA ALA A 316 -20.88 -3.46 -19.89
C ALA A 316 -19.39 -3.86 -19.98
N ALA A 317 -18.82 -4.41 -18.91
CA ALA A 317 -17.43 -4.88 -18.83
C ALA A 317 -17.34 -6.26 -18.19
N PRO A 318 -17.76 -7.34 -18.88
CA PRO A 318 -17.78 -8.69 -18.34
C PRO A 318 -16.36 -9.18 -17.93
N GLY A 319 -16.24 -9.67 -16.69
CA GLY A 319 -14.99 -10.18 -16.14
C GLY A 319 -14.14 -9.13 -15.43
N TRP A 320 -14.44 -7.83 -15.60
CA TRP A 320 -13.76 -6.75 -14.92
C TRP A 320 -14.26 -6.53 -13.48
N ASP A 321 -13.36 -6.10 -12.60
CA ASP A 321 -13.75 -5.62 -11.26
C ASP A 321 -14.34 -4.22 -11.39
N VAL A 322 -15.68 -4.14 -11.34
CA VAL A 322 -16.40 -2.87 -11.51
C VAL A 322 -16.07 -1.83 -10.44
N TYR A 323 -15.67 -2.26 -9.24
CA TYR A 323 -15.28 -1.34 -8.19
C TYR A 323 -13.88 -0.75 -8.44
N ALA A 324 -12.98 -1.52 -9.03
CA ALA A 324 -11.69 -1.00 -9.48
C ALA A 324 -11.88 -0.07 -10.69
N LEU A 325 -12.79 -0.39 -11.62
CA LEU A 325 -13.16 0.51 -12.72
C LEU A 325 -13.81 1.81 -12.21
N GLU A 326 -14.61 1.74 -11.15
CA GLU A 326 -15.16 2.94 -10.52
C GLU A 326 -14.05 3.85 -9.97
N GLN A 327 -13.05 3.27 -9.32
CA GLN A 327 -11.92 4.03 -8.83
C GLN A 327 -11.13 4.69 -9.98
N GLU A 328 -10.83 3.93 -11.05
CA GLU A 328 -10.16 4.44 -12.24
C GLU A 328 -10.97 5.56 -12.91
N TRP A 329 -12.28 5.41 -12.98
CA TRP A 329 -13.19 6.42 -13.49
C TRP A 329 -13.21 7.68 -12.63
N ARG A 330 -13.26 7.57 -11.32
CA ARG A 330 -13.22 8.70 -10.38
C ARG A 330 -11.90 9.46 -10.43
N ASP A 331 -10.79 8.75 -10.60
CA ASP A 331 -9.47 9.36 -10.76
C ASP A 331 -9.35 10.10 -12.12
N TRP A 332 -10.09 9.62 -13.14
CA TRP A 332 -10.05 10.17 -14.49
C TRP A 332 -10.96 11.41 -14.69
N ILE A 333 -12.14 11.45 -14.06
CA ILE A 333 -13.07 12.58 -14.21
C ILE A 333 -12.51 13.85 -13.59
N THR A 334 -12.65 14.96 -14.32
CA THR A 334 -12.23 16.28 -13.84
C THR A 334 -13.38 17.07 -13.21
N GLU A 335 -14.62 16.80 -13.66
CA GLU A 335 -15.84 17.44 -13.19
C GLU A 335 -16.94 16.40 -13.02
N ALA A 336 -17.87 16.63 -12.07
CA ALA A 336 -18.98 15.73 -11.87
C ALA A 336 -19.90 15.72 -13.12
N PRO A 337 -20.12 14.56 -13.73
CA PRO A 337 -20.99 14.48 -14.89
C PRO A 337 -22.46 14.70 -14.50
N LYS A 338 -23.26 15.26 -15.41
CA LYS A 338 -24.69 15.49 -15.21
C LYS A 338 -25.48 14.19 -14.92
N ASN A 339 -25.03 13.07 -15.50
CA ASN A 339 -25.54 11.73 -15.24
C ASN A 339 -24.37 10.81 -14.85
N PRO A 340 -24.06 10.69 -13.55
CA PRO A 340 -22.94 9.87 -13.07
C PRO A 340 -23.08 8.40 -13.41
N ASP A 341 -24.28 7.86 -13.30
CA ASP A 341 -24.57 6.44 -13.57
C ASP A 341 -24.28 6.08 -15.03
N GLY A 342 -24.84 6.84 -15.96
CA GLY A 342 -24.61 6.64 -17.39
C GLY A 342 -23.16 6.91 -17.82
N ALA A 343 -22.49 7.88 -17.19
CA ALA A 343 -21.10 8.18 -17.47
C ALA A 343 -20.18 7.02 -17.01
N PHE A 344 -20.43 6.45 -15.84
CA PHE A 344 -19.65 5.31 -15.36
C PHE A 344 -19.88 4.05 -16.20
N ILE A 345 -21.12 3.72 -16.56
CA ILE A 345 -21.42 2.58 -17.45
C ILE A 345 -20.75 2.76 -18.81
N GLY A 346 -20.80 3.99 -19.36
CA GLY A 346 -20.13 4.32 -20.61
C GLY A 346 -18.60 4.18 -20.53
N PHE A 347 -18.01 4.53 -19.40
CA PHE A 347 -16.59 4.33 -19.14
C PHE A 347 -16.25 2.83 -19.10
N CYS A 348 -17.01 2.01 -18.38
CA CYS A 348 -16.82 0.56 -18.32
C CYS A 348 -16.88 -0.07 -19.71
N ARG A 349 -17.86 0.33 -20.56
CA ARG A 349 -17.99 -0.15 -21.93
C ARG A 349 -16.76 0.19 -22.76
N LYS A 350 -16.28 1.45 -22.70
CA LYS A 350 -15.08 1.88 -23.42
C LYS A 350 -13.83 1.13 -22.95
N ILE A 351 -13.69 0.84 -21.66
CA ILE A 351 -12.59 0.04 -21.16
C ILE A 351 -12.65 -1.36 -21.74
N PHE A 352 -13.83 -1.99 -21.75
CA PHE A 352 -14.00 -3.31 -22.33
C PHE A 352 -13.71 -3.36 -23.83
N GLU A 353 -14.20 -2.35 -24.60
CA GLU A 353 -13.90 -2.23 -26.04
C GLU A 353 -12.41 -2.08 -26.33
N ARG A 354 -11.68 -1.35 -25.46
CA ARG A 354 -10.24 -1.07 -25.66
C ARG A 354 -9.32 -2.17 -25.16
N ARG A 355 -9.69 -2.83 -24.06
CA ARG A 355 -8.82 -3.77 -23.32
C ARG A 355 -9.30 -5.21 -23.42
N GLY A 356 -10.50 -5.49 -23.94
CA GLY A 356 -11.08 -6.81 -24.02
C GLY A 356 -11.45 -7.41 -22.66
N ARG A 357 -11.52 -8.73 -22.59
CA ARG A 357 -11.66 -9.46 -21.31
C ARG A 357 -10.35 -9.46 -20.54
N PRO A 358 -10.38 -9.22 -19.19
CA PRO A 358 -9.18 -9.23 -18.37
C PRO A 358 -8.59 -10.62 -18.14
#